data_e1df16eb1076de945ea6ac0a11579cf0
#
_entry.id   e1df16eb1076de945ea6ac0a11579cf0
#
_cell.length_a   1.000
_cell.length_b   1.000
_cell.length_c   1.000
_cell.angle_alpha   90.00
_cell.angle_beta   90.00
_cell.angle_gamma   90.00
#
_symmetry.space_group_name_H-M   'P 1'
#
loop_
_entity.id
_entity.type
_entity.pdbx_description
1 polymer ?
#
loop_
_entity_poly.entity_id
_entity_poly.type
_entity_poly.pdbx_seq_one_letter_code
_entity_poly.pdbx_strand_id
1 'polypeptide(L)'
;MERRELIRHSLLAFGAGLSGLAPSLGFTQEQKKTYAGQLDMLKGQEGAGNPREAHAYAIGIQAFEYGFPLIYFANIMYKWAKDPNSVMRPLNSWISPKDFVATSNYRDGGSFNTDTVYAGAFIDLRKGPMVLSTKDPEGHYFSVQLSDFYTNNFAYISKRSGGPIFGNFLLLPPGWKGDVPAGKFDRVFTCEQKWIFALIRLRVDQENATEVAWAKDKFAQAKLTPVADFLAGREFVPNDFNVFDVGKFNGNPLRPFAILNYMLAENPPAASDEILLQGFKTVNIGPAMDLSKNDPDTNRGLARAARDALPALRAHVERPWARSVNGWFYFPTNIGQAKTTDYVMRSAWQSLWGIVAHPPYECTYLWASLDQNGERLNSGGKYELYMRKDQFPKVEAFWSFTMYQDFNLVVNDANRWAIRENMKGLKFDADGGLRVYIQTERPSEDKVSNWLPAPKSGNFNITMRNYMPSAEIVEQRYDPPVLKRIS
;
A
#
# COMPACT_ATOMS: atom_id res chain seq x y z
N MET A 1 -28.96 45.35 19.36
CA MET A 1 -27.77 44.66 18.79
C MET A 1 -28.23 43.42 18.03
N GLU A 2 -28.03 43.42 16.70
CA GLU A 2 -28.49 42.30 15.87
C GLU A 2 -27.70 41.01 16.17
N ARG A 3 -28.40 39.88 16.08
CA ARG A 3 -27.86 38.54 16.31
C ARG A 3 -26.55 38.26 15.57
N ARG A 4 -26.28 38.99 14.47
CA ARG A 4 -25.02 38.90 13.68
C ARG A 4 -23.81 39.53 14.36
N GLU A 5 -23.98 40.57 15.15
CA GLU A 5 -22.87 41.17 15.90
C GLU A 5 -22.44 40.32 17.10
N LEU A 6 -23.37 39.65 17.76
CA LEU A 6 -23.07 38.73 18.86
C LEU A 6 -22.22 37.53 18.36
N ILE A 7 -22.56 37.00 17.21
CA ILE A 7 -21.81 35.88 16.58
C ILE A 7 -20.41 36.31 16.15
N ARG A 8 -20.27 37.57 15.64
CA ARG A 8 -18.98 38.09 15.21
C ARG A 8 -18.00 38.31 16.37
N HIS A 9 -18.49 38.77 17.51
CA HIS A 9 -17.69 38.95 18.72
C HIS A 9 -17.33 37.60 19.38
N SER A 10 -18.22 36.61 19.32
CA SER A 10 -17.96 35.26 19.84
C SER A 10 -16.88 34.53 19.03
N LEU A 11 -16.89 34.66 17.68
CA LEU A 11 -15.91 34.02 16.80
C LEU A 11 -14.49 34.65 16.95
N LEU A 12 -14.41 35.99 17.16
CA LEU A 12 -13.14 36.65 17.40
C LEU A 12 -12.52 36.29 18.75
N ALA A 13 -13.35 36.03 19.77
CA ALA A 13 -12.89 35.60 21.08
C ALA A 13 -12.35 34.15 21.10
N PHE A 14 -12.94 33.26 20.28
CA PHE A 14 -12.45 31.86 20.14
C PHE A 14 -11.12 31.77 19.37
N GLY A 15 -10.89 32.70 18.41
CA GLY A 15 -9.66 32.72 17.60
C GLY A 15 -8.42 33.26 18.31
N ALA A 16 -8.61 33.97 19.46
CA ALA A 16 -7.53 34.71 20.13
C ALA A 16 -6.90 33.99 21.33
N GLY A 17 -6.98 32.68 21.44
CA GLY A 17 -6.33 31.89 22.49
C GLY A 17 -6.68 32.34 23.92
N LEU A 18 -7.11 31.43 24.73
CA LEU A 18 -7.59 31.60 26.11
C LEU A 18 -6.58 32.22 27.11
N SER A 19 -5.45 32.75 26.66
CA SER A 19 -4.42 33.36 27.53
C SER A 19 -4.54 34.89 27.52
N GLY A 20 -5.21 35.42 28.51
CA GLY A 20 -5.00 36.80 28.99
C GLY A 20 -5.56 37.96 28.13
N LEU A 21 -6.14 37.74 26.95
CA LEU A 21 -6.61 38.80 26.05
C LEU A 21 -8.09 39.17 26.22
N ALA A 22 -8.85 38.44 27.03
CA ALA A 22 -10.25 38.76 27.30
C ALA A 22 -10.51 40.16 27.88
N PRO A 23 -9.61 40.72 28.71
CA PRO A 23 -9.74 42.10 29.20
C PRO A 23 -9.53 43.17 28.13
N SER A 24 -8.73 42.89 27.08
CA SER A 24 -8.40 43.84 26.03
C SER A 24 -9.50 43.99 24.94
N LEU A 25 -10.48 43.08 24.93
CA LEU A 25 -11.58 43.07 23.96
C LEU A 25 -12.82 43.88 24.41
N GLY A 26 -12.75 44.58 25.55
CA GLY A 26 -13.79 45.49 25.99
C GLY A 26 -15.13 44.85 26.40
N PHE A 27 -15.16 43.58 26.75
CA PHE A 27 -16.37 42.89 27.24
C PHE A 27 -16.91 43.52 28.52
N THR A 28 -18.21 43.76 28.58
CA THR A 28 -18.90 44.20 29.84
C THR A 28 -18.79 43.09 30.89
N GLN A 29 -18.99 43.48 32.17
CA GLN A 29 -18.96 42.52 33.29
C GLN A 29 -20.03 41.41 33.10
N GLU A 30 -21.17 41.74 32.52
CA GLU A 30 -22.28 40.81 32.25
C GLU A 30 -21.92 39.84 31.11
N GLN A 31 -21.28 40.32 30.06
CA GLN A 31 -20.77 39.48 28.97
C GLN A 31 -19.64 38.52 29.47
N LYS A 32 -18.77 38.99 30.37
CA LYS A 32 -17.75 38.15 31.03
C LYS A 32 -18.37 37.04 31.90
N LYS A 33 -19.47 37.36 32.63
CA LYS A 33 -20.22 36.37 33.43
C LYS A 33 -20.90 35.34 32.55
N THR A 34 -21.53 35.75 31.45
CA THR A 34 -22.19 34.83 30.51
C THR A 34 -21.18 33.91 29.82
N TYR A 35 -20.01 34.46 29.42
CA TYR A 35 -18.93 33.68 28.80
C TYR A 35 -18.31 32.70 29.80
N ALA A 36 -18.08 33.12 31.06
CA ALA A 36 -17.57 32.25 32.12
C ALA A 36 -18.61 31.13 32.44
N GLY A 37 -19.92 31.45 32.46
CA GLY A 37 -20.95 30.45 32.65
C GLY A 37 -21.05 29.42 31.54
N GLN A 38 -20.78 29.79 30.28
CA GLN A 38 -20.69 28.83 29.16
C GLN A 38 -19.48 27.90 29.29
N LEU A 39 -18.36 28.39 29.78
CA LEU A 39 -17.19 27.56 30.09
C LEU A 39 -17.39 26.66 31.32
N ASP A 40 -18.21 27.11 32.28
CA ASP A 40 -18.55 26.31 33.47
C ASP A 40 -19.35 25.04 33.10
N MET A 41 -20.13 25.05 32.01
CA MET A 41 -20.80 23.84 31.50
C MET A 41 -19.80 22.75 31.07
N LEU A 42 -18.53 23.10 30.78
CA LEU A 42 -17.48 22.18 30.41
C LEU A 42 -16.62 21.76 31.60
N LYS A 43 -16.80 22.38 32.79
CA LYS A 43 -16.11 21.98 34.01
C LYS A 43 -16.55 20.57 34.43
N GLY A 44 -15.62 19.75 34.77
CA GLY A 44 -15.85 18.33 35.10
C GLY A 44 -15.65 17.37 33.92
N GLN A 45 -15.40 17.90 32.71
CA GLN A 45 -14.94 17.10 31.57
C GLN A 45 -13.40 17.17 31.42
N GLU A 46 -12.71 17.69 32.43
CA GLU A 46 -11.25 17.74 32.48
C GLU A 46 -10.69 16.33 32.59
N GLY A 47 -10.14 15.81 31.48
CA GLY A 47 -9.44 14.55 31.47
C GLY A 47 -8.18 14.62 32.35
N ALA A 48 -7.87 13.54 33.06
CA ALA A 48 -6.60 13.41 33.77
C ALA A 48 -5.46 13.37 32.73
N GLY A 49 -4.69 14.47 32.58
CA GLY A 49 -3.53 14.49 31.67
C GLY A 49 -3.20 15.88 31.11
N ASN A 50 -2.08 15.96 30.42
CA ASN A 50 -1.66 17.18 29.75
C ASN A 50 -2.43 17.36 28.43
N PRO A 51 -3.25 18.41 28.27
CA PRO A 51 -4.09 18.59 27.08
C PRO A 51 -3.27 18.81 25.79
N ARG A 52 -2.09 19.41 25.86
CA ARG A 52 -1.20 19.58 24.70
C ARG A 52 -0.63 18.24 24.24
N GLU A 53 -0.20 17.41 25.19
CA GLU A 53 0.27 16.05 24.89
C GLU A 53 -0.87 15.20 24.30
N ALA A 54 -2.07 15.25 24.88
CA ALA A 54 -3.24 14.52 24.38
C ALA A 54 -3.63 14.96 22.98
N HIS A 55 -3.66 16.28 22.70
CA HIS A 55 -3.91 16.81 21.35
C HIS A 55 -2.85 16.34 20.35
N ALA A 56 -1.58 16.48 20.70
CA ALA A 56 -0.48 16.08 19.82
C ALA A 56 -0.48 14.56 19.55
N TYR A 57 -0.85 13.75 20.53
CA TYR A 57 -1.01 12.32 20.35
C TYR A 57 -2.11 11.99 19.32
N ALA A 58 -3.30 12.58 19.47
CA ALA A 58 -4.41 12.34 18.56
C ALA A 58 -4.11 12.78 17.12
N ILE A 59 -3.53 13.98 16.96
CA ILE A 59 -3.10 14.47 15.64
C ILE A 59 -1.96 13.64 15.07
N GLY A 60 -1.02 13.20 15.91
CA GLY A 60 0.09 12.35 15.49
C GLY A 60 -0.34 11.00 14.93
N ILE A 61 -1.33 10.33 15.54
CA ILE A 61 -1.93 9.09 14.99
C ILE A 61 -2.50 9.35 13.59
N GLN A 62 -3.33 10.39 13.43
CA GLN A 62 -3.93 10.73 12.13
C GLN A 62 -2.88 11.08 11.08
N ALA A 63 -1.88 11.87 11.45
CA ALA A 63 -0.80 12.27 10.54
C ALA A 63 0.06 11.07 10.11
N PHE A 64 0.30 10.12 10.99
CA PHE A 64 0.98 8.87 10.65
C PHE A 64 0.12 8.03 9.69
N GLU A 65 -1.15 7.82 9.99
CA GLU A 65 -2.07 7.07 9.13
C GLU A 65 -2.20 7.72 7.74
N TYR A 66 -2.31 9.05 7.67
CA TYR A 66 -2.32 9.78 6.40
C TYR A 66 -1.02 9.61 5.63
N GLY A 67 0.11 9.77 6.31
CA GLY A 67 1.44 9.84 5.74
C GLY A 67 2.18 8.50 5.61
N PHE A 68 1.59 7.40 6.07
CA PHE A 68 2.25 6.09 6.08
C PHE A 68 2.81 5.67 4.71
N PRO A 69 2.09 5.85 3.57
CA PRO A 69 2.65 5.52 2.26
C PRO A 69 3.94 6.27 1.95
N LEU A 70 3.98 7.57 2.25
CA LEU A 70 5.16 8.42 2.04
C LEU A 70 6.34 7.97 2.90
N ILE A 71 6.08 7.70 4.20
CA ILE A 71 7.09 7.20 5.14
C ILE A 71 7.63 5.86 4.66
N TYR A 72 6.74 4.98 4.21
CA TYR A 72 7.07 3.65 3.73
C TYR A 72 7.96 3.70 2.49
N PHE A 73 7.57 4.45 1.45
CA PHE A 73 8.37 4.61 0.24
C PHE A 73 9.71 5.29 0.48
N ALA A 74 9.78 6.28 1.38
CA ALA A 74 11.05 6.88 1.76
C ALA A 74 12.04 5.85 2.34
N ASN A 75 11.55 4.96 3.22
CA ASN A 75 12.38 3.91 3.80
C ASN A 75 12.82 2.86 2.78
N ILE A 76 11.92 2.41 1.88
CA ILE A 76 12.27 1.43 0.84
C ILE A 76 13.25 2.05 -0.16
N MET A 77 13.00 3.28 -0.60
CA MET A 77 13.88 3.99 -1.54
C MET A 77 15.28 4.16 -0.95
N TYR A 78 15.39 4.53 0.33
CA TYR A 78 16.68 4.59 1.04
C TYR A 78 17.35 3.21 1.10
N LYS A 79 16.60 2.17 1.50
CA LYS A 79 17.11 0.80 1.55
C LYS A 79 17.66 0.35 0.21
N TRP A 80 16.98 0.65 -0.89
CA TRP A 80 17.43 0.23 -2.21
C TRP A 80 18.60 1.05 -2.74
N ALA A 81 18.68 2.34 -2.41
CA ALA A 81 19.69 3.22 -2.99
C ALA A 81 20.93 3.44 -2.11
N LYS A 82 20.80 3.37 -0.79
CA LYS A 82 21.85 3.82 0.15
C LYS A 82 22.19 2.86 1.27
N ASP A 83 21.37 1.85 1.58
CA ASP A 83 21.69 0.92 2.66
C ASP A 83 22.85 0.03 2.24
N PRO A 84 24.01 0.10 2.93
CA PRO A 84 25.19 -0.70 2.59
C PRO A 84 24.96 -2.21 2.78
N ASN A 85 23.95 -2.61 3.56
CA ASN A 85 23.56 -4.02 3.73
C ASN A 85 22.62 -4.51 2.64
N SER A 86 22.23 -3.65 1.70
CA SER A 86 21.40 -3.95 0.55
C SER A 86 22.22 -3.93 -0.75
N VAL A 87 21.68 -4.54 -1.80
CA VAL A 87 22.25 -4.36 -3.15
C VAL A 87 21.88 -2.96 -3.63
N MET A 88 22.77 -2.00 -3.51
CA MET A 88 22.52 -0.62 -3.91
C MET A 88 22.13 -0.53 -5.38
N ARG A 89 21.03 0.15 -5.63
CA ARG A 89 20.46 0.37 -6.96
C ARG A 89 20.19 1.86 -7.17
N PRO A 90 20.57 2.41 -8.32
CA PRO A 90 20.29 3.81 -8.63
C PRO A 90 18.80 4.04 -8.93
N LEU A 91 18.38 5.29 -8.83
CA LEU A 91 17.09 5.75 -9.35
C LEU A 91 16.99 5.50 -10.86
N ASN A 92 15.78 5.40 -11.37
CA ASN A 92 15.52 5.14 -12.79
C ASN A 92 16.12 3.82 -13.30
N SER A 93 16.19 2.81 -12.42
CA SER A 93 16.60 1.45 -12.77
C SER A 93 15.61 0.42 -12.23
N TRP A 94 15.46 -0.69 -12.95
CA TRP A 94 14.63 -1.80 -12.51
C TRP A 94 15.37 -2.68 -11.50
N ILE A 95 14.65 -3.05 -10.44
CA ILE A 95 15.15 -3.86 -9.34
C ILE A 95 14.21 -5.06 -9.19
N SER A 96 14.78 -6.25 -9.30
CA SER A 96 14.09 -7.50 -8.96
C SER A 96 14.55 -8.01 -7.59
N PRO A 97 13.77 -8.84 -6.88
CA PRO A 97 14.24 -9.57 -5.71
C PRO A 97 15.55 -10.29 -5.99
N LYS A 98 16.40 -10.46 -4.98
CA LYS A 98 17.73 -11.10 -5.12
C LYS A 98 17.64 -12.46 -5.81
N ASP A 99 16.66 -13.27 -5.43
CA ASP A 99 16.44 -14.59 -5.97
C ASP A 99 15.55 -14.59 -7.22
N PHE A 100 15.11 -13.40 -7.67
CA PHE A 100 14.17 -13.17 -8.76
C PHE A 100 12.76 -13.72 -8.52
N VAL A 101 12.65 -14.85 -7.86
CA VAL A 101 11.38 -15.49 -7.43
C VAL A 101 11.08 -15.15 -5.96
N ALA A 102 9.81 -15.05 -5.63
CA ALA A 102 9.39 -14.79 -4.26
C ALA A 102 9.55 -16.05 -3.40
N THR A 103 10.23 -15.93 -2.27
CA THR A 103 10.42 -17.01 -1.30
C THR A 103 10.12 -16.52 0.12
N SER A 104 10.08 -17.46 1.07
CA SER A 104 9.95 -17.12 2.50
C SER A 104 11.15 -16.34 3.08
N ASN A 105 12.24 -16.16 2.32
CA ASN A 105 13.38 -15.34 2.72
C ASN A 105 13.11 -13.83 2.58
N TYR A 106 12.12 -13.43 1.76
CA TYR A 106 11.70 -12.06 1.65
C TYR A 106 10.80 -11.68 2.84
N ARG A 107 11.24 -10.70 3.66
CA ARG A 107 10.61 -10.32 4.92
C ARG A 107 10.23 -8.83 5.00
N ASP A 108 10.15 -8.14 3.89
CA ASP A 108 9.75 -6.72 3.87
C ASP A 108 8.22 -6.52 3.93
N GLY A 109 7.46 -7.60 4.12
CA GLY A 109 6.00 -7.56 4.17
C GLY A 109 5.35 -7.42 2.79
N GLY A 110 4.12 -6.87 2.74
CA GLY A 110 3.42 -6.58 1.50
C GLY A 110 2.82 -7.78 0.79
N SER A 111 2.76 -8.92 1.45
CA SER A 111 2.08 -10.14 0.96
C SER A 111 2.45 -10.49 -0.49
N PHE A 112 3.75 -10.47 -0.82
CA PHE A 112 4.24 -10.86 -2.13
C PHE A 112 3.72 -12.24 -2.52
N ASN A 113 3.24 -12.39 -3.76
CA ASN A 113 2.78 -13.68 -4.25
C ASN A 113 3.91 -14.45 -4.97
N THR A 114 3.66 -15.73 -5.25
CA THR A 114 4.54 -16.60 -6.02
C THR A 114 4.01 -16.87 -7.42
N ASP A 115 3.00 -16.14 -7.88
CA ASP A 115 2.36 -16.34 -9.18
C ASP A 115 3.04 -15.53 -10.28
N THR A 116 3.61 -14.39 -9.88
CA THR A 116 4.30 -13.46 -10.79
C THR A 116 5.70 -13.17 -10.27
N VAL A 117 6.60 -12.89 -11.18
CA VAL A 117 7.89 -12.27 -10.87
C VAL A 117 7.75 -10.75 -10.97
N TYR A 118 8.63 -10.04 -10.27
CA TYR A 118 8.52 -8.60 -10.07
C TYR A 118 9.79 -7.86 -10.47
N ALA A 119 9.61 -6.65 -11.03
CA ALA A 119 10.64 -5.63 -11.02
C ALA A 119 10.04 -4.29 -10.63
N GLY A 120 10.61 -3.64 -9.62
CA GLY A 120 10.24 -2.31 -9.15
C GLY A 120 11.23 -1.25 -9.59
N ALA A 121 10.79 -0.01 -9.72
CA ALA A 121 11.66 1.13 -9.97
C ALA A 121 11.14 2.37 -9.28
N PHE A 122 12.03 3.17 -8.69
CA PHE A 122 11.76 4.53 -8.32
C PHE A 122 12.16 5.44 -9.47
N ILE A 123 11.18 6.12 -10.05
CA ILE A 123 11.37 7.01 -11.21
C ILE A 123 11.38 8.44 -10.71
N ASP A 124 12.47 9.14 -10.99
CA ASP A 124 12.67 10.55 -10.67
C ASP A 124 12.39 11.41 -11.91
N LEU A 125 11.29 12.14 -11.89
CA LEU A 125 10.89 13.06 -12.95
C LEU A 125 11.34 14.51 -12.72
N ARG A 126 12.11 14.78 -11.66
CA ARG A 126 12.59 16.15 -11.36
C ARG A 126 13.53 16.70 -12.45
N LYS A 127 14.23 15.80 -13.15
CA LYS A 127 15.17 16.15 -14.23
C LYS A 127 14.53 16.18 -15.61
N GLY A 128 13.26 15.82 -15.73
CA GLY A 128 12.51 15.81 -16.99
C GLY A 128 11.78 14.51 -17.26
N PRO A 129 11.16 14.40 -18.45
CA PRO A 129 10.41 13.21 -18.83
C PRO A 129 11.27 11.96 -18.98
N MET A 130 10.68 10.81 -18.64
CA MET A 130 11.30 9.50 -18.77
C MET A 130 10.51 8.61 -19.74
N VAL A 131 11.21 7.83 -20.52
CA VAL A 131 10.62 6.80 -21.38
C VAL A 131 10.76 5.44 -20.68
N LEU A 132 9.63 4.80 -20.44
CA LEU A 132 9.53 3.43 -19.97
C LEU A 132 9.36 2.53 -21.20
N SER A 133 10.34 1.65 -21.46
CA SER A 133 10.30 0.71 -22.58
C SER A 133 10.16 -0.71 -22.08
N THR A 134 9.26 -1.48 -22.70
CA THR A 134 9.05 -2.91 -22.40
C THR A 134 8.97 -3.72 -23.67
N LYS A 135 9.12 -5.04 -23.57
CA LYS A 135 9.02 -5.98 -24.68
C LYS A 135 7.76 -6.84 -24.57
N ASP A 136 7.36 -7.41 -25.70
CA ASP A 136 6.23 -8.32 -25.80
C ASP A 136 6.32 -9.45 -24.77
N PRO A 137 5.32 -9.61 -23.89
CA PRO A 137 5.27 -10.69 -22.91
C PRO A 137 4.83 -12.04 -23.52
N GLU A 138 4.71 -12.14 -24.86
CA GLU A 138 4.44 -13.38 -25.61
C GLU A 138 3.23 -14.15 -25.09
N GLY A 139 2.14 -13.42 -24.82
CA GLY A 139 0.86 -13.99 -24.36
C GLY A 139 0.76 -14.24 -22.85
N HIS A 140 1.84 -14.08 -22.09
CA HIS A 140 1.77 -14.17 -20.63
C HIS A 140 1.03 -12.98 -20.03
N TYR A 141 0.41 -13.17 -18.85
CA TYR A 141 -0.10 -12.03 -18.09
C TYR A 141 1.04 -11.08 -17.75
N PHE A 142 0.83 -9.81 -18.09
CA PHE A 142 1.80 -8.75 -17.88
C PHE A 142 1.09 -7.47 -17.44
N SER A 143 1.69 -6.78 -16.48
CA SER A 143 1.26 -5.44 -16.11
C SER A 143 2.44 -4.59 -15.67
N VAL A 144 2.42 -3.30 -16.03
CA VAL A 144 3.21 -2.26 -15.38
C VAL A 144 2.24 -1.34 -14.66
N GLN A 145 2.38 -1.27 -13.36
CA GLN A 145 1.63 -0.39 -12.49
C GLN A 145 2.45 0.86 -12.23
N LEU A 146 1.84 2.03 -12.37
CA LEU A 146 2.45 3.32 -12.07
C LEU A 146 1.70 3.95 -10.90
N SER A 147 2.40 4.12 -9.79
CA SER A 147 1.87 4.70 -8.55
C SER A 147 2.64 5.95 -8.17
N ASP A 148 1.93 6.94 -7.61
CA ASP A 148 2.58 8.00 -6.86
C ASP A 148 2.99 7.52 -5.45
N PHE A 149 3.63 8.36 -4.67
CA PHE A 149 4.07 7.99 -3.32
C PHE A 149 2.94 8.01 -2.27
N TYR A 150 1.73 8.45 -2.65
CA TYR A 150 0.52 8.22 -1.87
C TYR A 150 -0.13 6.86 -2.17
N THR A 151 0.54 6.01 -3.00
CA THR A 151 0.05 4.73 -3.49
C THR A 151 -1.22 4.81 -4.37
N ASN A 152 -1.51 5.98 -4.96
CA ASN A 152 -2.52 6.07 -5.99
C ASN A 152 -1.98 5.41 -7.27
N ASN A 153 -2.66 4.40 -7.76
CA ASN A 153 -2.34 3.77 -9.04
C ASN A 153 -2.95 4.61 -10.16
N PHE A 154 -2.22 5.62 -10.62
CA PHE A 154 -2.75 6.60 -11.57
C PHE A 154 -2.72 6.11 -13.02
N ALA A 155 -1.91 5.10 -13.34
CA ALA A 155 -1.84 4.52 -14.68
C ALA A 155 -1.42 3.05 -14.67
N TYR A 156 -1.85 2.36 -15.71
CA TYR A 156 -1.49 0.96 -15.99
C TYR A 156 -1.11 0.77 -17.44
N ILE A 157 -0.17 -0.17 -17.65
CA ILE A 157 0.14 -0.77 -18.94
C ILE A 157 -0.19 -2.25 -18.76
N SER A 158 -1.42 -2.64 -19.14
CA SER A 158 -1.94 -4.00 -19.02
C SER A 158 -3.05 -4.20 -20.05
N LYS A 159 -3.46 -5.45 -20.28
CA LYS A 159 -4.57 -5.76 -21.19
C LYS A 159 -5.87 -5.05 -20.80
N ARG A 160 -6.12 -4.87 -19.50
CA ARG A 160 -7.32 -4.20 -18.95
C ARG A 160 -7.26 -2.68 -19.03
N SER A 161 -6.10 -2.07 -19.17
CA SER A 161 -5.96 -0.61 -19.25
C SER A 161 -6.21 -0.04 -20.66
N GLY A 162 -6.41 -0.90 -21.65
CA GLY A 162 -6.54 -0.53 -23.06
C GLY A 162 -5.22 -0.08 -23.70
N GLY A 163 -5.13 -0.16 -25.02
CA GLY A 163 -3.96 0.21 -25.78
C GLY A 163 -2.82 -0.81 -25.70
N PRO A 164 -1.62 -0.45 -26.23
CA PRO A 164 -0.46 -1.32 -26.24
C PRO A 164 -0.01 -1.69 -24.81
N ILE A 165 0.38 -2.96 -24.62
CA ILE A 165 0.89 -3.48 -23.35
C ILE A 165 2.42 -3.63 -23.35
N PHE A 166 3.07 -3.38 -24.47
CA PHE A 166 4.53 -3.29 -24.62
C PHE A 166 4.86 -2.20 -25.64
N GLY A 167 6.09 -1.72 -25.62
CA GLY A 167 6.54 -0.60 -26.44
C GLY A 167 7.20 0.50 -25.61
N ASN A 168 7.03 1.77 -26.03
CA ASN A 168 7.65 2.93 -25.44
C ASN A 168 6.59 3.88 -24.86
N PHE A 169 6.64 4.10 -23.57
CA PHE A 169 5.67 4.88 -22.81
C PHE A 169 6.33 6.11 -22.21
N LEU A 170 5.84 7.30 -22.56
CA LEU A 170 6.40 8.57 -22.05
C LEU A 170 5.74 8.95 -20.74
N LEU A 171 6.55 9.23 -19.71
CA LEU A 171 6.12 9.73 -18.40
C LEU A 171 6.52 11.22 -18.34
N LEU A 172 5.52 12.11 -18.27
CA LEU A 172 5.73 13.55 -18.17
C LEU A 172 5.65 14.00 -16.71
N PRO A 173 6.59 14.83 -16.24
CA PRO A 173 6.50 15.43 -14.91
C PRO A 173 5.31 16.38 -14.77
N PRO A 174 4.91 16.73 -13.53
CA PRO A 174 3.84 17.70 -13.29
C PRO A 174 4.10 19.02 -14.03
N GLY A 175 3.08 19.51 -14.71
CA GLY A 175 3.14 20.80 -15.36
C GLY A 175 4.08 20.90 -16.56
N TRP A 176 4.49 19.79 -17.15
CA TRP A 176 5.35 19.79 -18.36
C TRP A 176 4.78 20.65 -19.48
N LYS A 177 5.62 21.50 -20.07
CA LYS A 177 5.27 22.43 -21.17
C LYS A 177 6.11 22.22 -22.43
N GLY A 178 7.06 21.29 -22.40
CA GLY A 178 7.88 20.98 -23.56
C GLY A 178 7.14 20.15 -24.61
N ASP A 179 7.73 20.04 -25.77
CA ASP A 179 7.16 19.28 -26.88
C ASP A 179 7.16 17.77 -26.60
N VAL A 180 6.13 17.11 -27.14
CA VAL A 180 6.01 15.65 -27.19
C VAL A 180 6.02 15.25 -28.66
N PRO A 181 7.13 14.67 -29.19
CA PRO A 181 7.20 14.28 -30.58
C PRO A 181 6.13 13.28 -30.98
N ALA A 182 5.35 13.60 -32.00
CA ALA A 182 4.26 12.75 -32.48
C ALA A 182 4.80 11.41 -33.03
N GLY A 183 4.09 10.30 -32.78
CA GLY A 183 4.41 8.97 -33.31
C GLY A 183 5.67 8.32 -32.73
N LYS A 184 6.28 8.88 -31.69
CA LYS A 184 7.47 8.30 -31.02
C LYS A 184 7.14 7.44 -29.82
N PHE A 185 5.93 7.57 -29.28
CA PHE A 185 5.51 6.89 -28.07
C PHE A 185 4.17 6.22 -28.26
N ASP A 186 4.02 5.01 -27.75
CA ASP A 186 2.78 4.23 -27.83
C ASP A 186 1.68 4.80 -26.93
N ARG A 187 2.08 5.36 -25.78
CA ARG A 187 1.19 6.11 -24.87
C ARG A 187 2.00 7.20 -24.14
N VAL A 188 1.29 8.23 -23.68
CA VAL A 188 1.86 9.31 -22.87
C VAL A 188 1.07 9.43 -21.58
N PHE A 189 1.75 9.45 -20.45
CA PHE A 189 1.18 9.61 -19.12
C PHE A 189 1.65 10.91 -18.49
N THR A 190 0.72 11.79 -18.10
CA THR A 190 1.03 12.98 -17.30
C THR A 190 0.95 12.61 -15.81
N CYS A 191 2.07 12.75 -15.11
CA CYS A 191 2.17 12.43 -13.70
C CYS A 191 1.82 13.67 -12.85
N GLU A 192 1.06 13.49 -11.78
CA GLU A 192 0.74 14.57 -10.84
C GLU A 192 1.85 14.78 -9.79
N GLN A 193 2.73 13.81 -9.62
CA GLN A 193 3.86 13.85 -8.70
C GLN A 193 5.20 13.69 -9.45
N LYS A 194 6.27 14.18 -8.81
CA LYS A 194 7.65 14.08 -9.35
C LYS A 194 8.27 12.72 -9.12
N TRP A 195 7.79 12.01 -8.12
CA TRP A 195 8.26 10.69 -7.71
C TRP A 195 7.23 9.63 -8.06
N ILE A 196 7.64 8.65 -8.83
CA ILE A 196 6.78 7.55 -9.27
C ILE A 196 7.41 6.23 -8.83
N PHE A 197 6.59 5.34 -8.29
CA PHE A 197 6.93 3.95 -8.14
C PHE A 197 6.30 3.14 -9.26
N ALA A 198 7.15 2.49 -10.06
CA ALA A 198 6.71 1.59 -11.12
C ALA A 198 6.94 0.14 -10.70
N LEU A 199 5.97 -0.74 -10.98
CA LEU A 199 6.07 -2.15 -10.66
C LEU A 199 5.62 -3.01 -11.83
N ILE A 200 6.57 -3.76 -12.42
CA ILE A 200 6.28 -4.80 -13.41
C ILE A 200 5.87 -6.07 -12.68
N ARG A 201 4.81 -6.71 -13.18
CA ARG A 201 4.44 -8.08 -12.84
C ARG A 201 4.32 -8.90 -14.12
N LEU A 202 5.00 -10.04 -14.14
CA LEU A 202 4.96 -10.99 -15.25
C LEU A 202 4.67 -12.38 -14.69
N ARG A 203 3.63 -13.03 -15.18
CA ARG A 203 3.30 -14.39 -14.77
C ARG A 203 4.29 -15.38 -15.36
N VAL A 204 4.82 -16.25 -14.50
CA VAL A 204 5.65 -17.38 -14.88
C VAL A 204 5.38 -18.56 -13.92
N ASP A 205 5.61 -19.76 -14.39
CA ASP A 205 5.76 -20.91 -13.50
C ASP A 205 7.16 -20.83 -12.86
N GLN A 206 7.21 -20.38 -11.60
CA GLN A 206 8.47 -20.17 -10.87
C GLN A 206 9.22 -21.48 -10.56
N GLU A 207 8.57 -22.63 -10.73
CA GLU A 207 9.19 -23.96 -10.63
C GLU A 207 9.82 -24.41 -11.97
N ASN A 208 9.54 -23.69 -13.07
CA ASN A 208 10.09 -23.94 -14.40
C ASN A 208 11.29 -23.04 -14.67
N ALA A 209 12.50 -23.60 -14.58
CA ALA A 209 13.74 -22.85 -14.76
C ALA A 209 13.85 -22.16 -16.15
N THR A 210 13.25 -22.73 -17.19
CA THR A 210 13.23 -22.14 -18.54
C THR A 210 12.36 -20.89 -18.59
N GLU A 211 11.17 -20.93 -17.99
CA GLU A 211 10.30 -19.75 -17.89
C GLU A 211 10.93 -18.66 -17.01
N VAL A 212 11.56 -19.04 -15.91
CA VAL A 212 12.28 -18.09 -15.04
C VAL A 212 13.43 -17.42 -15.81
N ALA A 213 14.20 -18.17 -16.60
CA ALA A 213 15.30 -17.61 -17.43
C ALA A 213 14.75 -16.66 -18.51
N TRP A 214 13.66 -17.05 -19.19
CA TRP A 214 12.97 -16.20 -20.16
C TRP A 214 12.46 -14.89 -19.52
N ALA A 215 11.84 -14.96 -18.33
CA ALA A 215 11.37 -13.77 -17.65
C ALA A 215 12.51 -12.84 -17.21
N LYS A 216 13.67 -13.39 -16.80
CA LYS A 216 14.88 -12.59 -16.53
C LYS A 216 15.33 -11.82 -17.76
N ASP A 217 15.33 -12.46 -18.93
CA ASP A 217 15.66 -11.81 -20.19
C ASP A 217 14.68 -10.68 -20.54
N LYS A 218 13.35 -10.91 -20.38
CA LYS A 218 12.34 -9.88 -20.57
C LYS A 218 12.54 -8.67 -19.66
N PHE A 219 12.89 -8.90 -18.40
CA PHE A 219 13.16 -7.81 -17.46
C PHE A 219 14.45 -7.06 -17.74
N ALA A 220 15.49 -7.76 -18.22
CA ALA A 220 16.75 -7.12 -18.64
C ALA A 220 16.54 -6.18 -19.85
N GLN A 221 15.53 -6.45 -20.67
CA GLN A 221 15.16 -5.62 -21.82
C GLN A 221 14.24 -4.44 -21.44
N ALA A 222 13.63 -4.44 -20.26
CA ALA A 222 12.85 -3.30 -19.77
C ALA A 222 13.81 -2.16 -19.40
N LYS A 223 13.53 -0.94 -19.90
CA LYS A 223 14.42 0.21 -19.70
C LYS A 223 13.64 1.43 -19.21
N LEU A 224 14.36 2.26 -18.48
CA LEU A 224 13.94 3.62 -18.11
C LEU A 224 15.02 4.57 -18.63
N THR A 225 14.64 5.43 -19.58
CA THR A 225 15.60 6.27 -20.30
C THR A 225 15.10 7.72 -20.32
N PRO A 226 15.92 8.74 -19.98
CA PRO A 226 15.56 10.13 -20.20
C PRO A 226 15.11 10.37 -21.65
N VAL A 227 14.04 11.13 -21.84
CA VAL A 227 13.48 11.33 -23.19
C VAL A 227 14.50 11.87 -24.19
N ALA A 228 15.40 12.75 -23.76
CA ALA A 228 16.45 13.31 -24.62
C ALA A 228 17.43 12.24 -25.12
N ASP A 229 17.80 11.28 -24.26
CA ASP A 229 18.67 10.18 -24.63
C ASP A 229 17.96 9.17 -25.52
N PHE A 230 16.70 8.87 -25.20
CA PHE A 230 15.85 8.00 -26.02
C PHE A 230 15.72 8.52 -27.46
N LEU A 231 15.37 9.82 -27.63
CA LEU A 231 15.19 10.43 -28.94
C LEU A 231 16.52 10.51 -29.73
N ALA A 232 17.65 10.67 -29.03
CA ALA A 232 18.96 10.70 -29.63
C ALA A 232 19.59 9.30 -29.89
N GLY A 233 18.88 8.23 -29.48
CA GLY A 233 19.42 6.86 -29.58
C GLY A 233 20.66 6.60 -28.70
N ARG A 234 20.84 7.41 -27.64
CA ARG A 234 21.96 7.26 -26.70
C ARG A 234 21.65 6.23 -25.63
N GLU A 235 22.66 5.45 -25.25
CA GLU A 235 22.56 4.57 -24.09
C GLU A 235 22.52 5.41 -22.81
N PHE A 236 21.60 5.04 -21.92
CA PHE A 236 21.50 5.62 -20.57
C PHE A 236 21.87 4.58 -19.53
N VAL A 237 22.87 4.90 -18.71
CA VAL A 237 23.28 4.08 -17.57
C VAL A 237 22.87 4.81 -16.29
N PRO A 238 21.88 4.29 -15.53
CA PRO A 238 21.45 4.91 -14.28
C PRO A 238 22.60 4.91 -13.25
N ASN A 239 22.88 6.08 -12.66
CA ASN A 239 23.93 6.27 -11.66
C ASN A 239 23.53 7.26 -10.55
N ASP A 240 22.26 7.57 -10.42
CA ASP A 240 21.77 8.52 -9.42
C ASP A 240 21.30 7.77 -8.16
N PHE A 241 21.98 8.01 -7.03
CA PHE A 241 21.66 7.47 -5.71
C PHE A 241 21.20 8.58 -4.76
N ASN A 242 20.86 9.76 -5.29
CA ASN A 242 20.49 10.92 -4.48
C ASN A 242 19.04 10.82 -3.98
N VAL A 243 18.87 10.02 -2.95
CA VAL A 243 17.61 9.87 -2.21
C VAL A 243 17.72 10.49 -0.83
N PHE A 244 16.57 10.76 -0.24
CA PHE A 244 16.49 11.27 1.12
C PHE A 244 17.11 10.28 2.11
N ASP A 245 18.00 10.79 2.94
CA ASP A 245 18.66 9.97 3.95
C ASP A 245 17.78 9.89 5.21
N VAL A 246 16.93 8.86 5.24
CA VAL A 246 16.11 8.56 6.42
C VAL A 246 16.94 8.06 7.62
N GLY A 247 18.17 7.58 7.36
CA GLY A 247 19.07 7.05 8.37
C GLY A 247 19.50 8.12 9.38
N LYS A 248 19.57 9.39 8.97
CA LYS A 248 19.91 10.52 9.86
C LYS A 248 18.91 10.72 11.02
N PHE A 249 17.72 10.12 10.93
CA PHE A 249 16.72 10.16 11.99
C PHE A 249 16.69 8.91 12.89
N ASN A 250 17.62 7.97 12.70
CA ASN A 250 17.69 6.80 13.55
C ASN A 250 17.88 7.20 15.02
N GLY A 251 17.11 6.57 15.92
CA GLY A 251 17.09 6.93 17.34
C GLY A 251 16.23 8.15 17.69
N ASN A 252 15.75 8.93 16.74
CA ASN A 252 14.85 10.04 17.02
C ASN A 252 13.42 9.53 17.29
N PRO A 253 12.80 9.80 18.45
CA PRO A 253 11.43 9.37 18.74
C PRO A 253 10.38 9.99 17.81
N LEU A 254 10.69 11.09 17.11
CA LEU A 254 9.83 11.75 16.13
C LEU A 254 10.17 11.38 14.68
N ARG A 255 10.99 10.35 14.48
CA ARG A 255 11.48 9.92 13.17
C ARG A 255 10.39 9.83 12.08
N PRO A 256 9.23 9.19 12.29
CA PRO A 256 8.23 9.09 11.22
C PRO A 256 7.71 10.45 10.77
N PHE A 257 7.52 11.40 11.68
CA PHE A 257 7.03 12.75 11.35
C PHE A 257 8.09 13.62 10.67
N ALA A 258 9.36 13.45 11.04
CA ALA A 258 10.48 14.11 10.36
C ALA A 258 10.61 13.64 8.90
N ILE A 259 10.45 12.33 8.65
CA ILE A 259 10.39 11.78 7.29
C ILE A 259 9.17 12.32 6.55
N LEU A 260 8.00 12.32 7.20
CA LEU A 260 6.75 12.79 6.62
C LEU A 260 6.84 14.25 6.17
N ASN A 261 7.37 15.15 7.02
CA ASN A 261 7.54 16.58 6.68
C ASN A 261 8.38 16.78 5.41
N TYR A 262 9.47 16.03 5.28
CA TYR A 262 10.29 16.05 4.07
C TYR A 262 9.51 15.53 2.85
N MET A 263 8.87 14.37 3.01
CA MET A 263 8.18 13.72 1.90
C MET A 263 6.96 14.50 1.41
N LEU A 264 6.26 15.21 2.28
CA LEU A 264 5.17 16.11 1.92
C LEU A 264 5.65 17.33 1.10
N ALA A 265 6.88 17.79 1.33
CA ALA A 265 7.48 18.86 0.51
C ALA A 265 7.88 18.36 -0.90
N GLU A 266 8.39 17.14 -0.97
CA GLU A 266 8.76 16.50 -2.25
C GLU A 266 7.55 16.02 -3.07
N ASN A 267 6.48 15.60 -2.39
CA ASN A 267 5.24 15.12 -2.98
C ASN A 267 4.07 15.96 -2.46
N PRO A 268 3.77 17.11 -3.08
CA PRO A 268 2.73 17.99 -2.61
C PRO A 268 1.37 17.27 -2.46
N PRO A 269 0.70 17.42 -1.30
CA PRO A 269 -0.61 16.83 -1.08
C PRO A 269 -1.66 17.37 -2.07
N ALA A 270 -2.72 16.58 -2.29
CA ALA A 270 -3.88 17.06 -3.06
C ALA A 270 -4.58 18.22 -2.34
N ALA A 271 -5.18 19.14 -3.08
CA ALA A 271 -5.93 20.26 -2.50
C ALA A 271 -7.11 19.79 -1.61
N SER A 272 -7.68 18.64 -1.90
CA SER A 272 -8.72 18.01 -1.06
C SER A 272 -8.27 17.72 0.37
N ASP A 273 -6.98 17.58 0.61
CA ASP A 273 -6.41 17.16 1.90
C ASP A 273 -6.08 18.37 2.81
N GLU A 274 -6.30 19.60 2.33
CA GLU A 274 -5.92 20.84 3.06
C GLU A 274 -6.54 20.91 4.46
N ILE A 275 -7.77 20.45 4.65
CA ILE A 275 -8.43 20.44 5.96
C ILE A 275 -7.67 19.59 6.97
N LEU A 276 -7.22 18.41 6.58
CA LEU A 276 -6.39 17.53 7.43
C LEU A 276 -5.04 18.18 7.74
N LEU A 277 -4.41 18.74 6.72
CA LEU A 277 -3.11 19.40 6.86
C LEU A 277 -3.13 20.60 7.80
N GLN A 278 -4.21 21.36 7.84
CA GLN A 278 -4.38 22.44 8.82
C GLN A 278 -4.36 21.89 10.25
N GLY A 279 -5.02 20.76 10.51
CA GLY A 279 -4.93 20.07 11.79
C GLY A 279 -3.48 19.65 12.13
N PHE A 280 -2.78 19.06 11.18
CA PHE A 280 -1.40 18.60 11.37
C PHE A 280 -0.41 19.75 11.63
N LYS A 281 -0.63 20.93 11.04
CA LYS A 281 0.19 22.13 11.27
C LYS A 281 0.20 22.57 12.73
N THR A 282 -0.84 22.25 13.53
CA THR A 282 -0.90 22.57 14.95
C THR A 282 0.20 21.93 15.79
N VAL A 283 0.82 20.88 15.25
CA VAL A 283 1.93 20.13 15.88
C VAL A 283 3.18 20.10 14.99
N ASN A 284 3.34 21.08 14.11
CA ASN A 284 4.45 21.24 13.17
C ASN A 284 4.66 20.01 12.26
N ILE A 285 3.56 19.37 11.80
CA ILE A 285 3.58 18.37 10.75
C ILE A 285 2.98 18.98 9.47
N GLY A 286 3.73 18.90 8.36
CA GLY A 286 3.35 19.44 7.07
C GLY A 286 4.54 19.64 6.14
N PRO A 287 4.32 20.10 4.89
CA PRO A 287 5.40 20.33 3.93
C PRO A 287 6.49 21.25 4.51
N ALA A 288 7.72 20.74 4.60
CA ALA A 288 8.90 21.44 5.09
C ALA A 288 8.76 22.07 6.51
N MET A 289 7.83 21.58 7.33
CA MET A 289 7.69 22.04 8.72
C MET A 289 8.80 21.49 9.61
N ASP A 290 9.07 22.20 10.73
CA ASP A 290 10.16 21.92 11.64
C ASP A 290 9.63 21.52 13.02
N LEU A 291 9.80 20.24 13.38
CA LEU A 291 9.37 19.65 14.65
C LEU A 291 10.12 20.24 15.86
N SER A 292 11.30 20.87 15.67
CA SER A 292 12.04 21.48 16.76
C SER A 292 11.34 22.72 17.36
N LYS A 293 10.35 23.26 16.66
CA LYS A 293 9.51 24.38 17.12
C LYS A 293 8.42 23.97 18.10
N ASN A 294 8.20 22.67 18.29
CA ASN A 294 7.24 22.17 19.27
C ASN A 294 7.75 22.36 20.70
N ASP A 295 6.81 22.60 21.62
CA ASP A 295 7.08 22.52 23.05
C ASP A 295 7.28 21.06 23.49
N PRO A 296 7.85 20.81 24.69
CA PRO A 296 8.13 19.45 25.18
C PRO A 296 6.89 18.58 25.32
N ASP A 297 5.72 19.13 25.65
CA ASP A 297 4.48 18.39 25.84
C ASP A 297 3.97 17.88 24.48
N THR A 298 3.97 18.74 23.47
CA THR A 298 3.66 18.37 22.08
C THR A 298 4.58 17.26 21.59
N ASN A 299 5.90 17.37 21.84
CA ASN A 299 6.84 16.34 21.41
C ASN A 299 6.64 15.00 22.15
N ARG A 300 6.22 15.00 23.44
CA ARG A 300 5.87 13.76 24.16
C ARG A 300 4.64 13.08 23.52
N GLY A 301 3.62 13.86 23.18
CA GLY A 301 2.42 13.35 22.48
C GLY A 301 2.76 12.72 21.15
N LEU A 302 3.55 13.40 20.32
CA LEU A 302 4.02 12.86 19.03
C LEU A 302 4.90 11.62 19.19
N ALA A 303 5.81 11.58 20.16
CA ALA A 303 6.64 10.41 20.42
C ALA A 303 5.82 9.19 20.83
N ARG A 304 4.74 9.40 21.61
CA ARG A 304 3.77 8.34 21.92
C ARG A 304 3.01 7.89 20.67
N ALA A 305 2.52 8.81 19.85
CA ALA A 305 1.86 8.50 18.59
C ALA A 305 2.77 7.69 17.64
N ALA A 306 4.05 8.06 17.53
CA ALA A 306 5.02 7.35 16.70
C ALA A 306 5.18 5.87 17.08
N ARG A 307 5.02 5.51 18.38
CA ARG A 307 5.07 4.11 18.84
C ARG A 307 3.77 3.36 18.58
N ASP A 308 2.63 4.04 18.77
CA ASP A 308 1.32 3.39 18.83
C ASP A 308 0.64 3.36 17.46
N ALA A 309 1.05 4.21 16.49
CA ALA A 309 0.37 4.39 15.22
C ALA A 309 0.46 3.17 14.29
N LEU A 310 1.60 2.49 14.21
CA LEU A 310 1.70 1.29 13.37
C LEU A 310 0.85 0.12 13.88
N PRO A 311 0.83 -0.21 15.20
CA PRO A 311 -0.15 -1.15 15.76
C PRO A 311 -1.60 -0.76 15.49
N ALA A 312 -1.96 0.53 15.63
CA ALA A 312 -3.30 1.03 15.33
C ALA A 312 -3.66 0.83 13.84
N LEU A 313 -2.73 1.15 12.93
CA LEU A 313 -2.91 0.93 11.50
C LEU A 313 -3.10 -0.55 11.16
N ARG A 314 -2.36 -1.46 11.81
CA ARG A 314 -2.53 -2.92 11.64
C ARG A 314 -3.93 -3.38 12.04
N ALA A 315 -4.48 -2.84 13.11
CA ALA A 315 -5.83 -3.19 13.57
C ALA A 315 -6.92 -2.90 12.53
N HIS A 316 -6.69 -1.92 11.64
CA HIS A 316 -7.61 -1.66 10.53
C HIS A 316 -7.62 -2.79 9.48
N VAL A 317 -6.53 -3.50 9.28
CA VAL A 317 -6.47 -4.65 8.35
C VAL A 317 -7.18 -5.87 8.93
N GLU A 318 -7.21 -6.02 10.24
CA GLU A 318 -7.73 -7.21 10.91
C GLU A 318 -9.26 -7.29 10.98
N ARG A 319 -9.96 -6.26 10.52
CA ARG A 319 -11.44 -6.20 10.48
C ARG A 319 -11.95 -6.12 9.04
N PRO A 320 -13.17 -6.65 8.77
CA PRO A 320 -13.77 -6.55 7.45
C PRO A 320 -14.06 -5.08 7.05
N TRP A 321 -13.66 -4.71 5.84
CA TRP A 321 -13.93 -3.39 5.23
C TRP A 321 -14.87 -3.48 4.03
N ALA A 322 -15.19 -4.70 3.60
CA ALA A 322 -16.04 -5.01 2.47
C ALA A 322 -16.85 -6.28 2.77
N ARG A 323 -17.45 -6.88 1.75
CA ARG A 323 -18.26 -8.09 1.90
C ARG A 323 -17.46 -9.21 2.56
N SER A 324 -18.09 -9.83 3.57
CA SER A 324 -17.60 -11.07 4.19
C SER A 324 -18.52 -12.22 3.83
N VAL A 325 -17.96 -13.36 3.43
CA VAL A 325 -18.73 -14.55 3.07
C VAL A 325 -17.88 -15.80 3.26
N ASN A 326 -18.44 -16.85 3.85
CA ASN A 326 -17.78 -18.15 4.03
C ASN A 326 -16.41 -18.10 4.74
N GLY A 327 -16.22 -17.14 5.67
CA GLY A 327 -14.93 -16.93 6.35
C GLY A 327 -13.90 -16.12 5.56
N TRP A 328 -14.26 -15.67 4.34
CA TRP A 328 -13.43 -14.80 3.51
C TRP A 328 -13.89 -13.34 3.61
N PHE A 329 -12.93 -12.43 3.53
CA PHE A 329 -13.15 -10.99 3.42
C PHE A 329 -12.69 -10.51 2.06
N TYR A 330 -13.56 -9.84 1.32
CA TYR A 330 -13.15 -9.07 0.17
C TYR A 330 -12.35 -7.85 0.59
N PHE A 331 -11.39 -7.46 -0.23
CA PHE A 331 -10.70 -6.20 -0.03
C PHE A 331 -11.60 -5.01 -0.33
N PRO A 332 -11.28 -3.83 0.22
CA PRO A 332 -12.03 -2.62 -0.08
C PRO A 332 -12.18 -2.39 -1.58
N THR A 333 -13.37 -1.97 -2.02
CA THR A 333 -13.66 -1.75 -3.45
C THR A 333 -12.86 -0.61 -4.07
N ASN A 334 -12.37 0.32 -3.24
CA ASN A 334 -11.56 1.47 -3.63
C ASN A 334 -10.04 1.22 -3.52
N ILE A 335 -9.61 -0.02 -3.23
CA ILE A 335 -8.18 -0.35 -3.15
C ILE A 335 -7.49 -0.10 -4.49
N GLY A 336 -6.31 0.47 -4.46
CA GLY A 336 -5.51 0.74 -5.64
C GLY A 336 -6.07 1.80 -6.58
N GLN A 337 -7.19 2.44 -6.24
CA GLN A 337 -7.76 3.51 -7.07
C GLN A 337 -7.05 4.83 -6.85
N ALA A 338 -6.87 5.58 -7.92
CA ALA A 338 -6.35 6.94 -7.86
C ALA A 338 -7.36 7.89 -7.19
N LYS A 339 -6.84 8.93 -6.53
CA LYS A 339 -7.62 10.05 -5.98
C LYS A 339 -8.65 9.65 -4.90
N THR A 340 -8.42 8.55 -4.18
CA THR A 340 -9.24 8.24 -3.02
C THR A 340 -8.91 9.18 -1.85
N THR A 341 -9.95 9.68 -1.17
CA THR A 341 -9.82 10.44 0.08
C THR A 341 -9.75 9.54 1.30
N ASP A 342 -9.96 8.23 1.14
CA ASP A 342 -9.85 7.24 2.21
C ASP A 342 -8.38 6.91 2.50
N TYR A 343 -7.74 7.81 3.25
CA TYR A 343 -6.31 7.66 3.57
C TYR A 343 -6.03 6.50 4.53
N VAL A 344 -6.99 6.09 5.36
CA VAL A 344 -6.82 4.94 6.25
C VAL A 344 -6.79 3.65 5.44
N MET A 345 -7.73 3.46 4.50
CA MET A 345 -7.70 2.34 3.56
C MET A 345 -6.38 2.32 2.76
N ARG A 346 -5.98 3.48 2.23
CA ARG A 346 -4.75 3.63 1.46
C ARG A 346 -3.51 3.20 2.26
N SER A 347 -3.45 3.55 3.53
CA SER A 347 -2.33 3.19 4.39
C SER A 347 -2.39 1.75 4.88
N ALA A 348 -3.54 1.28 5.34
CA ALA A 348 -3.70 -0.06 5.89
C ALA A 348 -3.66 -1.13 4.80
N TRP A 349 -4.49 -0.99 3.76
CA TRP A 349 -4.66 -2.03 2.74
C TRP A 349 -3.72 -1.87 1.55
N GLN A 350 -3.57 -0.64 1.03
CA GLN A 350 -2.77 -0.40 -0.16
C GLN A 350 -1.27 -0.37 0.13
N SER A 351 -0.85 0.11 1.30
CA SER A 351 0.56 0.24 1.66
C SER A 351 1.04 -0.86 2.60
N LEU A 352 0.46 -0.97 3.80
CA LEU A 352 0.94 -1.92 4.82
C LEU A 352 0.70 -3.38 4.42
N TRP A 353 -0.53 -3.70 3.97
CA TRP A 353 -0.88 -5.07 3.62
C TRP A 353 -0.37 -5.46 2.23
N GLY A 354 -0.58 -4.64 1.22
CA GLY A 354 -0.49 -5.00 -0.18
C GLY A 354 0.68 -4.44 -0.97
N ILE A 355 1.48 -3.55 -0.44
CA ILE A 355 2.48 -2.73 -1.17
C ILE A 355 2.05 -2.50 -2.63
N VAL A 356 1.25 -1.45 -2.85
CA VAL A 356 0.65 -1.11 -4.16
C VAL A 356 -0.17 -2.25 -4.77
N ALA A 357 -1.20 -2.72 -4.03
CA ALA A 357 -2.17 -3.68 -4.54
C ALA A 357 -2.84 -3.19 -5.83
N HIS A 358 -3.27 -4.12 -6.67
CA HIS A 358 -4.04 -3.80 -7.87
C HIS A 358 -5.43 -3.25 -7.52
N PRO A 359 -6.01 -2.40 -8.36
CA PRO A 359 -7.46 -2.13 -8.30
C PRO A 359 -8.25 -3.39 -8.68
N PRO A 360 -9.51 -3.50 -8.21
CA PRO A 360 -10.29 -4.74 -8.36
C PRO A 360 -10.48 -5.23 -9.80
N TYR A 361 -10.51 -4.34 -10.78
CA TYR A 361 -10.65 -4.71 -12.19
C TYR A 361 -9.41 -5.42 -12.75
N GLU A 362 -8.22 -5.17 -12.16
CA GLU A 362 -6.97 -5.82 -12.57
C GLU A 362 -6.74 -7.11 -11.75
N CYS A 363 -6.97 -7.06 -10.43
CA CYS A 363 -6.92 -8.22 -9.56
C CYS A 363 -7.81 -8.02 -8.34
N THR A 364 -8.74 -8.93 -8.11
CA THR A 364 -9.55 -8.94 -6.89
C THR A 364 -8.93 -9.88 -5.87
N TYR A 365 -8.90 -9.43 -4.61
CA TYR A 365 -8.34 -10.16 -3.49
C TYR A 365 -9.43 -10.55 -2.50
N LEU A 366 -9.35 -11.77 -2.00
CA LEU A 366 -10.11 -12.24 -0.85
C LEU A 366 -9.15 -12.81 0.17
N TRP A 367 -9.38 -12.53 1.44
CA TRP A 367 -8.54 -12.95 2.53
C TRP A 367 -9.33 -13.79 3.53
N ALA A 368 -8.85 -15.00 3.84
CA ALA A 368 -9.42 -15.86 4.84
C ALA A 368 -8.47 -16.03 6.03
N SER A 369 -8.99 -15.78 7.22
CA SER A 369 -8.31 -16.00 8.49
C SER A 369 -9.16 -16.79 9.47
N LEU A 370 -10.38 -17.18 9.08
CA LEU A 370 -11.36 -17.89 9.88
C LEU A 370 -11.81 -19.16 9.15
N ASP A 371 -12.13 -20.18 9.92
CA ASP A 371 -12.78 -21.40 9.45
C ASP A 371 -14.32 -21.27 9.41
N GLN A 372 -15.02 -22.35 9.09
CA GLN A 372 -16.49 -22.40 9.04
C GLN A 372 -17.18 -22.10 10.38
N ASN A 373 -16.47 -22.20 11.49
CA ASN A 373 -17.01 -21.93 12.84
C ASN A 373 -16.68 -20.53 13.32
N GLY A 374 -15.97 -19.73 12.52
CA GLY A 374 -15.48 -18.42 12.90
C GLY A 374 -14.21 -18.45 13.76
N GLU A 375 -13.56 -19.60 13.86
CA GLU A 375 -12.31 -19.76 14.60
C GLU A 375 -11.10 -19.40 13.73
N ARG A 376 -10.07 -18.80 14.34
CA ARG A 376 -8.86 -18.42 13.61
C ARG A 376 -8.12 -19.63 13.05
N LEU A 377 -7.72 -19.53 11.79
CA LEU A 377 -6.85 -20.52 11.15
C LEU A 377 -5.50 -20.55 11.88
N ASN A 378 -5.09 -21.75 12.32
CA ASN A 378 -3.86 -21.93 13.06
C ASN A 378 -3.17 -23.27 12.71
N SER A 379 -1.87 -23.34 12.98
CA SER A 379 -1.02 -24.48 12.65
C SER A 379 -1.42 -25.80 13.34
N GLY A 380 -2.20 -25.76 14.41
CA GLY A 380 -2.69 -26.95 15.12
C GLY A 380 -3.91 -27.60 14.47
N GLY A 381 -4.54 -26.91 13.49
CA GLY A 381 -5.71 -27.41 12.77
C GLY A 381 -5.35 -28.04 11.43
N LYS A 382 -6.20 -28.97 10.98
CA LYS A 382 -6.23 -29.47 9.60
C LYS A 382 -7.49 -28.96 8.93
N TYR A 383 -7.32 -28.39 7.75
CA TYR A 383 -8.43 -27.77 7.02
C TYR A 383 -8.51 -28.32 5.61
N GLU A 384 -9.72 -28.25 5.07
CA GLU A 384 -10.04 -28.62 3.71
C GLU A 384 -10.78 -27.47 3.06
N LEU A 385 -10.36 -27.09 1.85
CA LEU A 385 -11.06 -26.17 0.98
C LEU A 385 -11.50 -26.97 -0.23
N TYR A 386 -12.80 -27.10 -0.42
CA TYR A 386 -13.37 -27.77 -1.57
C TYR A 386 -14.08 -26.78 -2.49
N MET A 387 -13.57 -26.66 -3.70
CA MET A 387 -14.11 -25.81 -4.75
C MET A 387 -14.80 -26.68 -5.81
N ARG A 388 -16.14 -26.61 -5.86
CA ARG A 388 -16.90 -27.32 -6.88
C ARG A 388 -16.55 -26.76 -8.27
N LYS A 389 -16.79 -27.55 -9.31
CA LYS A 389 -16.50 -27.16 -10.70
C LYS A 389 -17.17 -25.83 -11.10
N ASP A 390 -18.39 -25.54 -10.63
CA ASP A 390 -19.13 -24.32 -10.88
C ASP A 390 -18.68 -23.12 -10.04
N GLN A 391 -17.88 -23.36 -9.00
CA GLN A 391 -17.29 -22.33 -8.11
C GLN A 391 -15.91 -21.86 -8.54
N PHE A 392 -15.32 -22.40 -9.62
CA PHE A 392 -14.05 -21.87 -10.09
C PHE A 392 -14.19 -20.39 -10.46
N PRO A 393 -13.28 -19.52 -10.00
CA PRO A 393 -13.34 -18.11 -10.34
C PRO A 393 -13.29 -17.89 -11.85
N LYS A 394 -14.22 -17.09 -12.37
CA LYS A 394 -14.21 -16.69 -13.78
C LYS A 394 -13.22 -15.55 -13.96
N VAL A 395 -12.06 -15.87 -14.48
CA VAL A 395 -10.95 -14.93 -14.72
C VAL A 395 -10.44 -15.07 -16.14
N GLU A 396 -9.90 -13.97 -16.70
CA GLU A 396 -9.27 -14.02 -18.03
C GLU A 396 -7.79 -14.38 -17.97
N ALA A 397 -7.15 -14.21 -16.79
CA ALA A 397 -5.75 -14.54 -16.62
C ALA A 397 -5.56 -15.81 -15.78
N PHE A 398 -5.69 -15.73 -14.45
CA PHE A 398 -5.53 -16.87 -13.55
C PHE A 398 -6.01 -16.54 -12.14
N TRP A 399 -6.21 -17.59 -11.34
CA TRP A 399 -6.44 -17.47 -9.89
C TRP A 399 -5.39 -18.27 -9.09
N SER A 400 -5.24 -17.89 -7.81
CA SER A 400 -4.37 -18.61 -6.86
C SER A 400 -4.85 -18.47 -5.42
N PHE A 401 -4.45 -19.45 -4.58
CA PHE A 401 -4.49 -19.37 -3.12
C PHE A 401 -3.06 -19.31 -2.60
N THR A 402 -2.71 -18.29 -1.84
CA THR A 402 -1.36 -18.14 -1.28
C THR A 402 -1.42 -18.06 0.24
N MET A 403 -0.53 -18.78 0.93
CA MET A 403 -0.43 -18.87 2.38
C MET A 403 0.49 -17.81 2.97
N TYR A 404 0.02 -17.10 4.01
CA TYR A 404 0.81 -16.07 4.68
C TYR A 404 0.75 -16.19 6.21
N GLN A 405 1.81 -15.69 6.83
CA GLN A 405 1.89 -15.37 8.24
C GLN A 405 2.53 -13.99 8.40
N ASP A 406 1.89 -13.09 9.16
CA ASP A 406 2.38 -11.71 9.37
C ASP A 406 2.77 -10.98 8.07
N PHE A 407 1.91 -11.06 7.04
CA PHE A 407 2.11 -10.47 5.70
C PHE A 407 3.32 -11.00 4.92
N ASN A 408 3.91 -12.12 5.36
CA ASN A 408 5.02 -12.78 4.68
C ASN A 408 4.64 -14.21 4.28
N LEU A 409 5.28 -14.74 3.25
CA LEU A 409 5.15 -16.15 2.90
C LEU A 409 5.59 -17.00 4.09
N VAL A 410 4.82 -18.05 4.39
CA VAL A 410 5.12 -18.94 5.52
C VAL A 410 6.44 -19.69 5.32
N VAL A 411 7.17 -19.92 6.41
CA VAL A 411 8.31 -20.83 6.38
C VAL A 411 7.79 -22.25 6.48
N ASN A 412 8.05 -23.07 5.46
CA ASN A 412 7.71 -24.49 5.43
C ASN A 412 8.77 -25.31 4.69
N ASP A 413 8.88 -26.60 5.03
CA ASP A 413 9.92 -27.48 4.52
C ASP A 413 9.65 -27.93 3.06
N ALA A 414 8.42 -27.77 2.57
CA ALA A 414 8.03 -28.13 1.21
C ALA A 414 8.37 -27.04 0.17
N ASN A 415 8.77 -25.84 0.61
CA ASN A 415 8.95 -24.66 -0.26
C ASN A 415 7.74 -24.40 -1.18
N ARG A 416 6.55 -24.70 -0.69
CA ARG A 416 5.29 -24.51 -1.40
C ARG A 416 4.43 -23.50 -0.66
N TRP A 417 4.06 -22.41 -1.34
CA TRP A 417 3.31 -21.30 -0.74
C TRP A 417 1.95 -21.06 -1.38
N ALA A 418 1.71 -21.68 -2.54
CA ALA A 418 0.47 -21.44 -3.27
C ALA A 418 -0.08 -22.72 -3.95
N ILE A 419 -1.39 -22.72 -4.15
CA ILE A 419 -2.09 -23.57 -5.13
C ILE A 419 -2.59 -22.62 -6.24
N ARG A 420 -2.30 -22.95 -7.50
CA ARG A 420 -2.60 -22.11 -8.69
C ARG A 420 -3.44 -22.90 -9.68
N GLU A 421 -4.23 -22.20 -10.47
CA GLU A 421 -5.12 -22.78 -11.49
C GLU A 421 -4.46 -23.87 -12.35
N ASN A 422 -3.30 -23.57 -12.93
CA ASN A 422 -2.62 -24.45 -13.88
C ASN A 422 -1.38 -25.13 -13.28
N MET A 423 -1.39 -25.35 -11.96
CA MET A 423 -0.28 -26.03 -11.28
C MET A 423 -0.22 -27.51 -11.72
N LYS A 424 0.95 -27.95 -12.19
CA LYS A 424 1.17 -29.35 -12.61
C LYS A 424 0.89 -30.32 -11.45
N GLY A 425 0.21 -31.41 -11.77
CA GLY A 425 -0.04 -32.49 -10.81
C GLY A 425 -1.25 -32.31 -9.90
N LEU A 426 -2.01 -31.20 -10.00
CA LEU A 426 -3.27 -31.08 -9.27
C LEU A 426 -4.22 -32.22 -9.63
N LYS A 427 -4.85 -32.80 -8.61
CA LYS A 427 -5.86 -33.84 -8.73
C LYS A 427 -7.24 -33.24 -8.51
N PHE A 428 -8.14 -33.53 -9.44
CA PHE A 428 -9.54 -33.13 -9.35
C PHE A 428 -10.38 -34.32 -8.93
N ASP A 429 -11.42 -34.07 -8.16
CA ASP A 429 -12.39 -35.09 -7.76
C ASP A 429 -13.22 -35.55 -8.97
N ALA A 430 -13.95 -36.67 -8.83
CA ALA A 430 -14.73 -37.26 -9.94
C ALA A 430 -15.80 -36.32 -10.52
N ASP A 431 -16.28 -35.35 -9.74
CA ASP A 431 -17.23 -34.30 -10.15
C ASP A 431 -16.54 -33.09 -10.79
N GLY A 432 -15.22 -33.12 -10.94
CA GLY A 432 -14.38 -32.06 -11.47
C GLY A 432 -14.08 -30.94 -10.49
N GLY A 433 -14.42 -31.10 -9.21
CA GLY A 433 -14.06 -30.18 -8.14
C GLY A 433 -12.59 -30.28 -7.73
N LEU A 434 -12.06 -29.24 -7.09
CA LEU A 434 -10.70 -29.19 -6.55
C LEU A 434 -10.74 -29.19 -5.02
N ARG A 435 -10.07 -30.15 -4.42
CA ARG A 435 -9.89 -30.25 -2.98
C ARG A 435 -8.47 -29.86 -2.61
N VAL A 436 -8.32 -28.83 -1.76
CA VAL A 436 -7.04 -28.37 -1.23
C VAL A 436 -6.94 -28.75 0.24
N TYR A 437 -5.86 -29.42 0.61
CA TYR A 437 -5.56 -29.83 1.98
C TYR A 437 -4.61 -28.82 2.62
N ILE A 438 -4.98 -28.27 3.78
CA ILE A 438 -4.24 -27.21 4.47
C ILE A 438 -3.88 -27.72 5.86
N GLN A 439 -2.62 -28.01 6.08
CA GLN A 439 -2.08 -28.53 7.34
C GLN A 439 -0.57 -28.38 7.38
N THR A 440 0.02 -28.44 8.59
CA THR A 440 1.48 -28.33 8.79
C THR A 440 2.20 -29.60 8.32
N GLU A 441 1.71 -30.76 8.73
CA GLU A 441 2.33 -32.05 8.38
C GLU A 441 2.01 -32.44 6.94
N ARG A 442 2.97 -33.11 6.30
CA ARG A 442 2.77 -33.68 4.97
C ARG A 442 1.62 -34.72 5.01
N PRO A 443 0.59 -34.57 4.18
CA PRO A 443 -0.47 -35.58 4.08
C PRO A 443 0.00 -36.82 3.32
N SER A 444 -0.89 -37.84 3.21
CA SER A 444 -0.67 -39.04 2.40
C SER A 444 -0.37 -38.70 0.92
N GLU A 445 0.32 -39.61 0.23
CA GLU A 445 0.82 -39.38 -1.14
C GLU A 445 -0.28 -39.08 -2.17
N ASP A 446 -1.49 -39.57 -1.98
CA ASP A 446 -2.65 -39.27 -2.83
C ASP A 446 -3.10 -37.81 -2.72
N LYS A 447 -2.78 -37.11 -1.60
CA LYS A 447 -3.19 -35.74 -1.28
C LYS A 447 -2.08 -34.70 -1.49
N VAL A 448 -0.81 -35.11 -1.55
CA VAL A 448 0.36 -34.22 -1.58
C VAL A 448 0.30 -33.21 -2.71
N SER A 449 -0.20 -33.59 -3.89
CA SER A 449 -0.29 -32.66 -5.04
C SER A 449 -1.18 -31.45 -4.75
N ASN A 450 -2.21 -31.62 -3.93
CA ASN A 450 -3.19 -30.59 -3.56
C ASN A 450 -2.94 -30.02 -2.15
N TRP A 451 -1.78 -30.27 -1.55
CA TRP A 451 -1.44 -29.80 -0.22
C TRP A 451 -0.88 -28.36 -0.26
N LEU A 452 -1.47 -27.48 0.54
CA LEU A 452 -0.96 -26.15 0.84
C LEU A 452 -0.41 -26.15 2.28
N PRO A 453 0.92 -26.19 2.48
CA PRO A 453 1.55 -26.29 3.80
C PRO A 453 1.25 -25.09 4.68
N ALA A 454 0.69 -25.34 5.87
CA ALA A 454 0.57 -24.34 6.92
C ALA A 454 1.91 -24.10 7.65
N PRO A 455 2.09 -22.97 8.37
CA PRO A 455 3.31 -22.74 9.14
C PRO A 455 3.47 -23.74 10.28
N LYS A 456 4.69 -23.88 10.81
CA LYS A 456 4.98 -24.80 11.94
C LYS A 456 4.30 -24.37 13.25
N SER A 457 3.98 -23.11 13.42
CA SER A 457 3.32 -22.58 14.62
C SER A 457 2.57 -21.28 14.34
N GLY A 458 1.59 -20.99 15.18
CA GLY A 458 0.84 -19.72 15.17
C GLY A 458 -0.30 -19.67 14.16
N ASN A 459 -0.90 -18.49 14.07
CA ASN A 459 -2.00 -18.23 13.16
C ASN A 459 -1.49 -17.95 11.75
N PHE A 460 -2.33 -18.22 10.77
CA PHE A 460 -2.05 -17.93 9.37
C PHE A 460 -3.29 -17.40 8.65
N ASN A 461 -3.09 -16.93 7.45
CA ASN A 461 -4.17 -16.54 6.54
C ASN A 461 -3.88 -17.04 5.12
N ILE A 462 -4.95 -17.08 4.32
CA ILE A 462 -4.87 -17.44 2.92
C ILE A 462 -5.42 -16.28 2.11
N THR A 463 -4.69 -15.86 1.10
CA THR A 463 -5.17 -14.87 0.13
C THR A 463 -5.51 -15.57 -1.18
N MET A 464 -6.76 -15.42 -1.62
CA MET A 464 -7.20 -15.76 -2.95
C MET A 464 -6.99 -14.55 -3.86
N ARG A 465 -6.35 -14.76 -4.99
CA ARG A 465 -6.16 -13.74 -6.03
C ARG A 465 -6.85 -14.16 -7.31
N ASN A 466 -7.58 -13.23 -7.90
CA ASN A 466 -8.29 -13.41 -9.15
C ASN A 466 -7.79 -12.34 -10.13
N TYR A 467 -6.89 -12.70 -11.02
CA TYR A 467 -6.30 -11.78 -12.00
C TYR A 467 -7.18 -11.66 -13.23
N MET A 468 -7.46 -10.42 -13.63
CA MET A 468 -8.41 -10.07 -14.67
C MET A 468 -9.79 -10.70 -14.43
N PRO A 469 -10.40 -10.42 -13.26
CA PRO A 469 -11.64 -11.08 -12.83
C PRO A 469 -12.85 -10.67 -13.67
N SER A 470 -13.88 -11.52 -13.66
CA SER A 470 -15.19 -11.19 -14.19
C SER A 470 -15.88 -10.09 -13.37
N ALA A 471 -16.91 -9.47 -13.94
CA ALA A 471 -17.72 -8.47 -13.23
C ALA A 471 -18.33 -9.01 -11.92
N GLU A 472 -18.74 -10.29 -11.92
CA GLU A 472 -19.26 -10.96 -10.73
C GLU A 472 -18.30 -10.91 -9.53
N ILE A 473 -16.99 -11.11 -9.78
CA ILE A 473 -15.95 -11.06 -8.76
C ILE A 473 -15.64 -9.62 -8.36
N VAL A 474 -15.52 -8.71 -9.34
CA VAL A 474 -15.27 -7.27 -9.09
C VAL A 474 -16.37 -6.65 -8.24
N GLU A 475 -17.62 -6.99 -8.51
CA GLU A 475 -18.80 -6.53 -7.80
C GLU A 475 -19.06 -7.28 -6.47
N GLN A 476 -18.13 -8.15 -6.09
CA GLN A 476 -18.17 -8.94 -4.85
C GLN A 476 -19.40 -9.86 -4.74
N ARG A 477 -19.92 -10.37 -5.86
CA ARG A 477 -21.04 -11.33 -5.89
C ARG A 477 -20.60 -12.80 -5.92
N TYR A 478 -19.32 -13.07 -6.16
CA TYR A 478 -18.76 -14.42 -6.13
C TYR A 478 -18.64 -14.92 -4.70
N ASP A 479 -19.07 -16.17 -4.44
CA ASP A 479 -18.96 -16.86 -3.16
C ASP A 479 -17.80 -17.86 -3.18
N PRO A 480 -16.67 -17.56 -2.52
CA PRO A 480 -15.54 -18.47 -2.43
C PRO A 480 -15.90 -19.71 -1.59
N PRO A 481 -15.18 -20.83 -1.79
CA PRO A 481 -15.41 -22.03 -1.03
C PRO A 481 -15.12 -21.88 0.46
N VAL A 482 -15.84 -22.62 1.29
CA VAL A 482 -15.67 -22.62 2.76
C VAL A 482 -14.36 -23.30 3.14
N LEU A 483 -13.64 -22.73 4.11
CA LEU A 483 -12.51 -23.36 4.79
C LEU A 483 -13.06 -24.23 5.93
N LYS A 484 -13.09 -25.54 5.72
CA LYS A 484 -13.64 -26.50 6.66
C LYS A 484 -12.52 -27.08 7.53
N ARG A 485 -12.58 -26.87 8.85
CA ARG A 485 -11.72 -27.55 9.80
C ARG A 485 -12.16 -29.00 9.91
N ILE A 486 -11.22 -29.94 9.77
CA ILE A 486 -11.47 -31.38 9.81
C ILE A 486 -10.85 -32.07 11.03
N SER A 487 -9.90 -31.41 11.71
CA SER A 487 -9.38 -31.81 13.03
C SER A 487 -8.62 -30.67 13.72
#